data_d566cf0cdb48ba505b201279ffc63c08
#
_entry.id   d566cf0cdb48ba505b201279ffc63c08
#
_cell.length_a   1.000
_cell.length_b   1.000
_cell.length_c   1.000
_cell.angle_alpha   90.00
_cell.angle_beta   90.00
_cell.angle_gamma   90.00
#
_symmetry.space_group_name_H-M   'P 1'
#
loop_
_entity.id
_entity.type
_entity.pdbx_description
1 polymer ?
#
loop_
_entity_poly.entity_id
_entity_poly.type
_entity_poly.pdbx_seq_one_letter_code
_entity_poly.pdbx_strand_id
1 'polypeptide(L)'
;MRAPKKTDTVLHCHPDTLCSAVASLTTVITWLPGKFLNLGYTVKGALDRLWLPPFESLRRGDCLWRRTCFEAFIGAKNDAEYYEFNFSPSGEWAAYSFRAYRDGSAYTSDGFEPKIVAERSEDIFELSAAIEIDRFPGLEGEVQLCIGISSVIETLDGSLSYWALRHPPGKPDFHHSESFALELEPVVRGVAAEP
;
A
#
# COMPACT_ATOMS: atom_id res chain seq x y z
N MET A 1 18.67 16.20 11.81
CA MET A 1 17.55 15.41 11.21
C MET A 1 17.79 13.93 11.49
N ARG A 2 16.84 13.18 12.04
CA ARG A 2 16.94 11.72 12.13
C ARG A 2 16.84 11.11 10.74
N ALA A 3 17.57 10.02 10.51
CA ALA A 3 17.46 9.26 9.27
C ALA A 3 16.03 8.71 9.08
N PRO A 4 15.54 8.59 7.84
CA PRO A 4 14.26 7.98 7.55
C PRO A 4 14.24 6.54 8.09
N LYS A 5 13.11 6.13 8.68
CA LYS A 5 12.93 4.75 9.13
C LYS A 5 12.49 3.93 7.91
N LYS A 6 13.31 2.97 7.53
CA LYS A 6 13.08 2.09 6.39
C LYS A 6 12.78 0.67 6.89
N THR A 7 11.75 0.04 6.32
CA THR A 7 11.39 -1.36 6.58
C THR A 7 11.24 -2.06 5.25
N ASP A 8 12.02 -3.12 5.04
CA ASP A 8 11.92 -3.99 3.87
C ASP A 8 11.15 -5.25 4.27
N THR A 9 10.20 -5.70 3.45
CA THR A 9 9.40 -6.90 3.74
C THR A 9 8.97 -7.61 2.46
N VAL A 10 8.51 -8.85 2.61
CA VAL A 10 8.04 -9.72 1.52
C VAL A 10 6.54 -9.92 1.65
N LEU A 11 5.82 -9.83 0.54
CA LEU A 11 4.42 -10.24 0.47
C LEU A 11 4.34 -11.71 0.08
N HIS A 12 3.46 -12.42 0.76
CA HIS A 12 3.20 -13.84 0.53
C HIS A 12 1.94 -14.00 -0.34
N CYS A 13 2.01 -14.91 -1.31
CA CYS A 13 0.85 -15.26 -2.11
C CYS A 13 -0.14 -16.07 -1.26
N HIS A 14 -1.44 -15.78 -1.38
CA HIS A 14 -2.47 -16.58 -0.74
C HIS A 14 -2.46 -18.02 -1.30
N PRO A 15 -2.53 -19.06 -0.46
CA PRO A 15 -2.37 -20.45 -0.91
C PRO A 15 -3.44 -20.91 -1.91
N ASP A 16 -4.64 -20.32 -1.86
CA ASP A 16 -5.75 -20.67 -2.76
C ASP A 16 -5.68 -19.94 -4.12
N THR A 17 -4.71 -19.01 -4.31
CA THR A 17 -4.62 -18.17 -5.52
C THR A 17 -3.20 -18.09 -6.06
N LEU A 18 -2.49 -19.19 -6.09
CA LEU A 18 -1.08 -19.24 -6.50
C LEU A 18 -0.87 -18.69 -7.92
N CYS A 19 0.17 -17.89 -8.09
CA CYS A 19 0.56 -17.29 -9.36
C CYS A 19 2.00 -17.69 -9.72
N SER A 20 2.16 -18.55 -10.72
CA SER A 20 3.48 -18.99 -11.19
C SER A 20 4.24 -17.94 -12.00
N ALA A 21 3.57 -16.85 -12.42
CA ALA A 21 4.19 -15.77 -13.16
C ALA A 21 4.95 -14.79 -12.25
N VAL A 22 4.62 -14.73 -10.95
CA VAL A 22 5.32 -13.90 -9.97
C VAL A 22 6.29 -14.76 -9.18
N ALA A 23 7.58 -14.47 -9.29
CA ALA A 23 8.64 -15.14 -8.54
C ALA A 23 8.77 -14.56 -7.12
N SER A 24 8.63 -13.25 -6.98
CA SER A 24 8.61 -12.56 -5.69
C SER A 24 7.89 -11.22 -5.78
N LEU A 25 7.27 -10.82 -4.68
CA LEU A 25 6.73 -9.49 -4.47
C LEU A 25 7.26 -8.97 -3.13
N THR A 26 8.02 -7.88 -3.19
CA THR A 26 8.62 -7.24 -2.01
C THR A 26 8.15 -5.81 -1.89
N THR A 27 8.19 -5.27 -0.68
CA THR A 27 7.84 -3.88 -0.42
C THR A 27 8.83 -3.22 0.51
N VAL A 28 9.03 -1.93 0.28
CA VAL A 28 9.84 -1.04 1.09
C VAL A 28 8.97 0.08 1.61
N ILE A 29 8.87 0.20 2.91
CA ILE A 29 8.12 1.26 3.57
C ILE A 29 9.12 2.23 4.18
N THR A 30 9.04 3.52 3.80
CA THR A 30 9.91 4.55 4.33
C THR A 30 9.08 5.67 4.93
N TRP A 31 9.19 5.86 6.24
CA TRP A 31 8.60 7.01 6.90
C TRP A 31 9.60 8.17 6.92
N LEU A 32 9.25 9.25 6.23
CA LEU A 32 10.04 10.48 6.20
C LEU A 32 9.61 11.40 7.34
N PRO A 33 10.56 12.00 8.09
CA PRO A 33 10.23 12.92 9.15
C PRO A 33 9.36 14.07 8.62
N GLY A 34 8.19 14.21 9.20
CA GLY A 34 7.35 15.38 9.03
C GLY A 34 6.13 15.23 8.19
N LYS A 35 5.91 14.16 7.38
CA LYS A 35 4.64 14.09 6.66
C LYS A 35 4.43 12.89 5.72
N PHE A 36 5.46 12.30 5.10
CA PHE A 36 5.27 11.36 4.01
C PHE A 36 5.56 9.93 4.41
N LEU A 37 4.64 9.05 4.05
CA LEU A 37 4.87 7.61 4.00
C LEU A 37 5.11 7.22 2.55
N ASN A 38 6.32 6.74 2.25
CA ASN A 38 6.65 6.20 0.94
C ASN A 38 6.51 4.68 0.96
N LEU A 39 5.75 4.17 0.00
CA LEU A 39 5.50 2.75 -0.23
C LEU A 39 6.14 2.38 -1.57
N GLY A 40 7.09 1.45 -1.56
CA GLY A 40 7.68 0.89 -2.77
C GLY A 40 7.29 -0.56 -2.90
N TYR A 41 6.85 -0.97 -4.08
CA TYR A 41 6.51 -2.35 -4.43
C TYR A 41 7.42 -2.79 -5.57
N THR A 42 7.96 -4.00 -5.45
CA THR A 42 8.79 -4.60 -6.51
C THR A 42 8.25 -6.00 -6.81
N VAL A 43 7.76 -6.19 -8.03
CA VAL A 43 7.32 -7.47 -8.57
C VAL A 43 8.43 -8.02 -9.46
N LYS A 44 8.88 -9.25 -9.21
CA LYS A 44 9.83 -9.98 -10.06
C LYS A 44 9.19 -11.23 -10.63
N GLY A 45 9.43 -11.50 -11.91
CA GLY A 45 8.90 -12.70 -12.57
C GLY A 45 8.70 -12.53 -14.07
N ALA A 46 7.81 -13.36 -14.63
CA ALA A 46 7.43 -13.32 -16.04
C ALA A 46 6.39 -12.22 -16.28
N LEU A 47 6.86 -10.98 -16.36
CA LEU A 47 5.99 -9.79 -16.48
C LEU A 47 5.18 -9.74 -17.77
N ASP A 48 5.61 -10.45 -18.80
CA ASP A 48 4.89 -10.64 -20.06
C ASP A 48 3.59 -11.45 -19.91
N ARG A 49 3.43 -12.14 -18.78
CA ARG A 49 2.22 -12.90 -18.40
C ARG A 49 1.28 -12.12 -17.48
N LEU A 50 1.67 -10.94 -17.00
CA LEU A 50 0.92 -10.14 -16.05
C LEU A 50 0.17 -8.98 -16.74
N TRP A 51 -1.01 -8.67 -16.24
CA TRP A 51 -1.74 -7.46 -16.61
C TRP A 51 -1.13 -6.26 -15.86
N LEU A 52 -0.20 -5.60 -16.51
CA LEU A 52 0.49 -4.40 -16.01
C LEU A 52 0.31 -3.29 -17.04
N PRO A 53 -0.80 -2.52 -17.02
CA PRO A 53 -1.02 -1.43 -17.94
C PRO A 53 0.10 -0.39 -17.82
N PRO A 54 0.49 0.26 -18.94
CA PRO A 54 1.49 1.32 -18.88
C PRO A 54 0.98 2.50 -18.06
N PHE A 55 1.91 3.24 -17.48
CA PHE A 55 1.59 4.49 -16.79
C PHE A 55 1.04 5.50 -17.83
N GLU A 56 -0.15 6.03 -17.59
CA GLU A 56 -0.79 7.01 -18.46
C GLU A 56 -0.81 8.40 -17.83
N SER A 57 -1.47 8.51 -16.67
CA SER A 57 -1.61 9.77 -15.96
C SER A 57 -2.03 9.54 -14.51
N LEU A 58 -1.64 10.45 -13.64
CA LEU A 58 -2.11 10.48 -12.28
C LEU A 58 -3.57 10.94 -12.26
N ARG A 59 -4.48 10.07 -11.84
CA ARG A 59 -5.91 10.38 -11.73
C ARG A 59 -6.59 9.48 -10.71
N ARG A 60 -7.71 9.94 -10.17
CA ARG A 60 -8.56 9.11 -9.33
C ARG A 60 -9.28 8.05 -10.18
N GLY A 61 -9.28 6.80 -9.68
CA GLY A 61 -10.02 5.68 -10.25
C GLY A 61 -10.91 5.00 -9.20
N ASP A 62 -11.77 4.10 -9.64
CA ASP A 62 -12.64 3.31 -8.77
C ASP A 62 -12.43 1.82 -8.98
N CYS A 63 -12.65 1.03 -7.90
CA CYS A 63 -12.60 -0.44 -7.96
C CYS A 63 -11.29 -1.00 -8.50
N LEU A 64 -10.16 -0.34 -8.20
CA LEU A 64 -8.84 -0.73 -8.71
C LEU A 64 -8.45 -2.15 -8.31
N TRP A 65 -8.89 -2.61 -7.13
CA TRP A 65 -8.67 -3.98 -6.60
C TRP A 65 -9.25 -5.11 -7.46
N ARG A 66 -10.05 -4.79 -8.49
CA ARG A 66 -10.57 -5.79 -9.43
C ARG A 66 -9.55 -6.25 -10.47
N ARG A 67 -8.40 -5.60 -10.54
CA ARG A 67 -7.29 -5.89 -11.44
C ARG A 67 -5.97 -5.80 -10.69
N THR A 68 -4.84 -5.70 -11.40
CA THR A 68 -3.56 -5.45 -10.74
C THR A 68 -3.60 -4.13 -9.99
N CYS A 69 -3.46 -4.23 -8.64
CA CYS A 69 -3.53 -3.13 -7.72
C CYS A 69 -2.54 -3.34 -6.57
N PHE A 70 -1.85 -2.29 -6.16
CA PHE A 70 -0.99 -2.25 -4.98
C PHE A 70 -1.69 -1.47 -3.89
N GLU A 71 -1.75 -2.04 -2.68
CA GLU A 71 -2.65 -1.55 -1.65
C GLU A 71 -1.94 -1.35 -0.32
N ALA A 72 -2.34 -0.32 0.40
CA ALA A 72 -1.92 -0.07 1.77
C ALA A 72 -3.13 0.25 2.65
N PHE A 73 -3.23 -0.45 3.77
CA PHE A 73 -4.22 -0.24 4.83
C PHE A 73 -3.51 0.38 6.03
N ILE A 74 -3.94 1.55 6.48
CA ILE A 74 -3.24 2.32 7.49
C ILE A 74 -4.22 2.81 8.55
N GLY A 75 -4.00 2.44 9.79
CA GLY A 75 -4.76 2.90 10.95
C GLY A 75 -3.86 3.30 12.10
N ALA A 76 -4.39 4.05 13.05
CA ALA A 76 -3.72 4.28 14.31
C ALA A 76 -3.78 3.02 15.18
N LYS A 77 -2.73 2.75 15.94
CA LYS A 77 -2.71 1.59 16.85
C LYS A 77 -3.83 1.70 17.88
N ASN A 78 -4.54 0.59 18.07
CA ASN A 78 -5.71 0.47 18.96
C ASN A 78 -6.95 1.28 18.52
N ASP A 79 -6.97 1.79 17.29
CA ASP A 79 -8.18 2.36 16.71
C ASP A 79 -8.87 1.35 15.78
N ALA A 80 -10.19 1.47 15.64
CA ALA A 80 -10.98 0.70 14.68
C ALA A 80 -11.00 1.37 13.30
N GLU A 81 -10.72 2.67 13.26
CA GLU A 81 -10.69 3.45 12.03
C GLU A 81 -9.40 3.23 11.24
N TYR A 82 -9.52 3.14 9.93
CA TYR A 82 -8.36 3.00 9.04
C TYR A 82 -8.68 3.55 7.64
N TYR A 83 -7.62 3.72 6.87
CA TYR A 83 -7.68 4.14 5.47
C TYR A 83 -7.12 3.04 4.58
N GLU A 84 -7.69 2.90 3.41
CA GLU A 84 -7.20 2.07 2.32
C GLU A 84 -6.76 2.97 1.17
N PHE A 85 -5.56 2.69 0.65
CA PHE A 85 -4.98 3.35 -0.52
C PHE A 85 -4.71 2.32 -1.58
N ASN A 86 -5.18 2.59 -2.79
CA ASN A 86 -5.06 1.73 -3.95
C ASN A 86 -4.29 2.44 -5.06
N PHE A 87 -3.31 1.75 -5.64
CA PHE A 87 -2.44 2.27 -6.69
C PHE A 87 -2.40 1.30 -7.86
N SER A 88 -2.81 1.75 -9.03
CA SER A 88 -2.71 0.99 -10.28
C SER A 88 -1.39 1.27 -10.99
N PRO A 89 -0.83 0.29 -11.74
CA PRO A 89 0.29 0.54 -12.65
C PRO A 89 0.03 1.68 -13.64
N SER A 90 -1.24 1.92 -14.02
CA SER A 90 -1.64 3.00 -14.95
C SER A 90 -1.48 4.42 -14.40
N GLY A 91 -1.22 4.57 -13.09
CA GLY A 91 -1.22 5.86 -12.40
C GLY A 91 -2.57 6.22 -11.77
N GLU A 92 -3.59 5.38 -11.96
CA GLU A 92 -4.85 5.55 -11.24
C GLU A 92 -4.67 5.22 -9.76
N TRP A 93 -5.38 5.98 -8.91
CA TRP A 93 -5.36 5.79 -7.47
C TRP A 93 -6.74 5.96 -6.86
N ALA A 94 -6.95 5.34 -5.70
CA ALA A 94 -8.13 5.56 -4.86
C ALA A 94 -7.73 5.63 -3.39
N ALA A 95 -8.55 6.31 -2.59
CA ALA A 95 -8.47 6.30 -1.14
C ALA A 95 -9.87 6.10 -0.57
N TYR A 96 -9.95 5.30 0.48
CA TYR A 96 -11.18 5.00 1.22
C TYR A 96 -10.94 5.19 2.71
N SER A 97 -11.97 5.60 3.44
CA SER A 97 -11.96 5.68 4.91
C SER A 97 -12.96 4.69 5.48
N PHE A 98 -12.56 4.00 6.54
CA PHE A 98 -13.35 2.99 7.24
C PHE A 98 -13.44 3.35 8.72
N ARG A 99 -14.65 3.30 9.28
CA ARG A 99 -14.92 3.48 10.71
C ARG A 99 -14.73 2.17 11.49
N ALA A 100 -14.87 1.04 10.80
CA ALA A 100 -14.70 -0.30 11.32
C ALA A 100 -14.48 -1.27 10.14
N TYR A 101 -14.31 -2.57 10.44
CA TYR A 101 -14.13 -3.61 9.44
C TYR A 101 -15.15 -3.52 8.31
N ARG A 102 -14.70 -3.16 7.10
CA ARG A 102 -15.47 -2.99 5.86
C ARG A 102 -16.64 -1.99 5.93
N ASP A 103 -16.70 -1.18 6.99
CA ASP A 103 -17.70 -0.10 7.12
C ASP A 103 -17.08 1.24 6.70
N GLY A 104 -17.02 1.49 5.41
CA GLY A 104 -16.36 2.67 4.87
C GLY A 104 -16.91 3.16 3.54
N SER A 105 -16.32 4.23 3.06
CA SER A 105 -16.66 4.89 1.80
C SER A 105 -15.45 5.54 1.16
N ALA A 106 -15.59 5.98 -0.09
CA ALA A 106 -14.55 6.73 -0.78
C ALA A 106 -14.15 7.96 0.05
N TYR A 107 -12.84 8.09 0.32
CA TYR A 107 -12.28 9.26 0.98
C TYR A 107 -12.07 10.37 -0.04
N THR A 108 -12.78 11.47 0.14
CA THR A 108 -12.68 12.66 -0.71
C THR A 108 -12.20 13.82 0.14
N SER A 109 -10.94 14.19 -0.01
CA SER A 109 -10.40 15.41 0.60
C SER A 109 -9.83 16.29 -0.50
N ASP A 110 -10.16 17.57 -0.46
CA ASP A 110 -9.65 18.53 -1.42
C ASP A 110 -8.12 18.58 -1.39
N GLY A 111 -7.52 18.44 -2.55
CA GLY A 111 -6.07 18.54 -2.73
C GLY A 111 -5.25 17.34 -2.27
N PHE A 112 -5.85 16.19 -1.92
CA PHE A 112 -5.09 14.96 -1.74
C PHE A 112 -4.86 14.28 -3.10
N GLU A 113 -3.61 14.10 -3.43
CA GLU A 113 -3.14 13.32 -4.57
C GLU A 113 -1.80 12.66 -4.19
N PRO A 114 -1.68 11.32 -4.25
CA PRO A 114 -0.41 10.65 -4.00
C PRO A 114 0.57 10.95 -5.13
N LYS A 115 1.87 10.88 -4.85
CA LYS A 115 2.88 10.87 -5.91
C LYS A 115 3.15 9.42 -6.29
N ILE A 116 2.87 9.04 -7.53
CA ILE A 116 3.07 7.68 -8.03
C ILE A 116 4.11 7.70 -9.14
N VAL A 117 5.06 6.76 -9.07
CA VAL A 117 6.01 6.45 -10.13
C VAL A 117 5.96 4.96 -10.37
N ALA A 118 5.87 4.55 -11.64
CA ALA A 118 5.89 3.15 -12.04
C ALA A 118 6.94 2.96 -13.13
N GLU A 119 7.80 1.95 -12.96
CA GLU A 119 8.87 1.59 -13.89
C GLU A 119 8.80 0.11 -14.20
N ARG A 120 9.15 -0.26 -15.43
CA ARG A 120 9.16 -1.65 -15.89
C ARG A 120 10.43 -1.93 -16.67
N SER A 121 11.11 -3.02 -16.32
CA SER A 121 12.16 -3.65 -17.09
C SER A 121 11.69 -5.02 -17.62
N GLU A 122 12.58 -5.88 -18.06
CA GLU A 122 12.24 -7.19 -18.63
C GLU A 122 11.55 -8.12 -17.60
N ASP A 123 12.11 -8.20 -16.40
CA ASP A 123 11.69 -9.13 -15.34
C ASP A 123 11.33 -8.45 -14.02
N ILE A 124 11.40 -7.10 -13.94
CA ILE A 124 11.12 -6.31 -12.75
C ILE A 124 10.13 -5.21 -13.07
N PHE A 125 9.05 -5.13 -12.27
CA PHE A 125 8.14 -4.00 -12.23
C PHE A 125 8.23 -3.35 -10.85
N GLU A 126 8.37 -2.05 -10.81
CA GLU A 126 8.43 -1.26 -9.60
C GLU A 126 7.34 -0.18 -9.61
N LEU A 127 6.66 -0.03 -8.48
CA LEU A 127 5.75 1.07 -8.23
C LEU A 127 6.09 1.70 -6.89
N SER A 128 6.22 3.01 -6.87
CA SER A 128 6.34 3.77 -5.62
C SER A 128 5.21 4.77 -5.50
N ALA A 129 4.67 4.88 -4.27
CA ALA A 129 3.63 5.84 -3.93
C ALA A 129 4.02 6.60 -2.66
N ALA A 130 3.89 7.92 -2.68
CA ALA A 130 4.11 8.78 -1.50
C ALA A 130 2.79 9.38 -1.05
N ILE A 131 2.44 9.14 0.23
CA ILE A 131 1.22 9.59 0.89
C ILE A 131 1.58 10.62 1.94
N GLU A 132 0.92 11.78 1.92
CA GLU A 132 1.01 12.78 2.99
C GLU A 132 0.08 12.39 4.14
N ILE A 133 0.60 11.65 5.12
CA ILE A 133 -0.20 11.03 6.20
C ILE A 133 -0.91 12.05 7.09
N ASP A 134 -0.31 13.21 7.34
CA ASP A 134 -0.92 14.27 8.17
C ASP A 134 -2.24 14.85 7.60
N ARG A 135 -2.62 14.45 6.37
CA ARG A 135 -3.91 14.83 5.78
C ARG A 135 -5.07 13.93 6.17
N PHE A 136 -4.79 12.85 6.89
CA PHE A 136 -5.79 11.85 7.24
C PHE A 136 -6.11 11.94 8.73
N PRO A 137 -7.36 12.33 9.10
CA PRO A 137 -7.79 12.41 10.50
C PRO A 137 -7.44 11.14 11.28
N GLY A 138 -6.87 11.32 12.47
CA GLY A 138 -6.43 10.22 13.33
C GLY A 138 -5.04 9.64 13.00
N LEU A 139 -4.42 10.04 11.86
CA LEU A 139 -3.06 9.61 11.49
C LEU A 139 -2.03 10.73 11.64
N GLU A 140 -2.48 11.95 11.97
CA GLU A 140 -1.63 13.11 12.14
C GLU A 140 -0.84 13.08 13.45
N GLY A 141 0.33 13.69 13.44
CA GLY A 141 1.15 13.87 14.64
C GLY A 141 2.02 12.65 15.01
N GLU A 142 2.22 12.45 16.31
CA GLU A 142 3.06 11.38 16.85
C GLU A 142 2.23 10.14 17.18
N VAL A 143 1.61 9.54 16.16
CA VAL A 143 0.78 8.35 16.30
C VAL A 143 1.54 7.10 15.87
N GLN A 144 1.45 6.02 16.64
CA GLN A 144 1.91 4.71 16.22
C GLN A 144 0.94 4.15 15.18
N LEU A 145 1.46 3.77 14.02
CA LEU A 145 0.64 3.26 12.92
C LEU A 145 0.68 1.73 12.87
N CYS A 146 -0.49 1.13 12.57
CA CYS A 146 -0.62 -0.25 12.16
C CYS A 146 -0.87 -0.28 10.65
N ILE A 147 -0.10 -1.08 9.91
CA ILE A 147 -0.09 -1.09 8.45
C ILE A 147 -0.27 -2.51 7.93
N GLY A 148 -1.25 -2.67 7.05
CA GLY A 148 -1.38 -3.79 6.15
C GLY A 148 -0.87 -3.40 4.76
N ILE A 149 -0.04 -4.24 4.16
CA ILE A 149 0.40 -4.06 2.77
C ILE A 149 -0.03 -5.28 1.99
N SER A 150 -0.64 -5.04 0.84
CA SER A 150 -1.16 -6.09 -0.02
C SER A 150 -1.05 -5.72 -1.51
N SER A 151 -1.37 -6.68 -2.34
CA SER A 151 -1.47 -6.48 -3.77
C SER A 151 -2.40 -7.54 -4.39
N VAL A 152 -3.18 -7.13 -5.35
CA VAL A 152 -3.85 -8.01 -6.30
C VAL A 152 -3.04 -8.00 -7.57
N ILE A 153 -2.68 -9.17 -8.09
CA ILE A 153 -1.96 -9.31 -9.36
C ILE A 153 -2.84 -10.12 -10.32
N GLU A 154 -3.17 -9.52 -11.45
CA GLU A 154 -3.91 -10.14 -12.54
C GLU A 154 -2.94 -10.67 -13.60
N THR A 155 -3.17 -11.88 -14.07
CA THR A 155 -2.50 -12.46 -15.23
C THR A 155 -3.28 -12.17 -16.52
N LEU A 156 -2.64 -12.29 -17.68
CA LEU A 156 -3.29 -11.99 -18.98
C LEU A 156 -4.47 -12.91 -19.32
N ASP A 157 -4.60 -14.05 -18.64
CA ASP A 157 -5.76 -14.93 -18.74
C ASP A 157 -6.93 -14.53 -17.83
N GLY A 158 -6.78 -13.43 -17.07
CA GLY A 158 -7.79 -12.91 -16.16
C GLY A 158 -7.79 -13.53 -14.76
N SER A 159 -6.85 -14.43 -14.46
CA SER A 159 -6.74 -15.00 -13.11
C SER A 159 -6.16 -13.96 -12.13
N LEU A 160 -6.71 -13.95 -10.91
CA LEU A 160 -6.24 -13.05 -9.84
C LEU A 160 -5.48 -13.82 -8.78
N SER A 161 -4.36 -13.27 -8.32
CA SER A 161 -3.64 -13.72 -7.13
C SER A 161 -3.56 -12.60 -6.10
N TYR A 162 -3.63 -12.99 -4.82
CA TYR A 162 -3.69 -12.07 -3.69
C TYR A 162 -2.43 -12.21 -2.85
N TRP A 163 -1.76 -11.10 -2.61
CA TRP A 163 -0.47 -11.02 -1.93
C TRP A 163 -0.58 -10.11 -0.73
N ALA A 164 -0.06 -10.50 0.42
CA ALA A 164 -0.10 -9.69 1.63
C ALA A 164 1.08 -9.98 2.56
N LEU A 165 1.34 -9.09 3.51
CA LEU A 165 2.27 -9.32 4.62
C LEU A 165 1.85 -10.54 5.44
N ARG A 166 0.55 -10.69 5.65
CA ARG A 166 -0.08 -11.80 6.35
C ARG A 166 -1.47 -12.04 5.79
N HIS A 167 -1.83 -13.29 5.64
CA HIS A 167 -3.18 -13.72 5.32
C HIS A 167 -3.85 -14.30 6.57
N PRO A 168 -5.03 -13.80 6.96
CA PRO A 168 -5.86 -14.48 7.94
C PRO A 168 -6.33 -15.83 7.39
N PRO A 169 -6.75 -16.78 8.24
CA PRO A 169 -7.33 -18.04 7.78
C PRO A 169 -8.57 -17.84 6.92
N GLY A 170 -8.73 -18.64 5.87
CA GLY A 170 -9.88 -18.62 4.96
C GLY A 170 -9.59 -17.94 3.63
N LYS A 171 -10.55 -17.20 3.09
CA LYS A 171 -10.38 -16.48 1.82
C LYS A 171 -9.49 -15.24 1.98
N PRO A 172 -8.86 -14.75 0.90
CA PRO A 172 -8.11 -13.50 0.95
C PRO A 172 -8.95 -12.36 1.54
N ASP A 173 -8.45 -11.73 2.59
CA ASP A 173 -9.12 -10.61 3.25
C ASP A 173 -8.11 -9.60 3.81
N PHE A 174 -7.87 -8.53 3.08
CA PHE A 174 -6.90 -7.50 3.46
C PHE A 174 -7.43 -6.54 4.54
N HIS A 175 -8.76 -6.48 4.74
CA HIS A 175 -9.38 -5.68 5.80
C HIS A 175 -9.33 -6.34 7.19
N HIS A 176 -9.02 -7.62 7.26
CA HIS A 176 -8.95 -8.32 8.54
C HIS A 176 -7.84 -7.74 9.42
N SER A 177 -8.08 -7.58 10.72
CA SER A 177 -7.12 -6.97 11.65
C SER A 177 -5.75 -7.65 11.67
N GLU A 178 -5.68 -8.97 11.46
CA GLU A 178 -4.40 -9.69 11.37
C GLU A 178 -3.57 -9.33 10.12
N SER A 179 -4.18 -8.74 9.09
CA SER A 179 -3.47 -8.28 7.89
C SER A 179 -2.66 -7.00 8.14
N PHE A 180 -2.96 -6.24 9.21
CA PHE A 180 -2.19 -5.08 9.66
C PHE A 180 -0.94 -5.54 10.42
N ALA A 181 -0.06 -6.25 9.74
CA ALA A 181 1.04 -7.00 10.34
C ALA A 181 2.31 -6.18 10.61
N LEU A 182 2.35 -4.91 10.23
CA LEU A 182 3.48 -4.02 10.46
C LEU A 182 3.09 -2.88 11.39
N GLU A 183 3.92 -2.62 12.39
CA GLU A 183 3.79 -1.46 13.26
C GLU A 183 4.94 -0.46 12.99
N LEU A 184 4.58 0.81 12.82
CA LEU A 184 5.54 1.90 12.71
C LEU A 184 5.43 2.83 13.91
N GLU A 185 6.54 2.94 14.64
CA GLU A 185 6.66 3.91 15.73
C GLU A 185 6.67 5.34 15.18
N PRO A 186 6.06 6.30 15.90
CA PRO A 186 6.05 7.68 15.47
C PRO A 186 7.48 8.23 15.28
N VAL A 187 7.63 9.09 14.30
CA VAL A 187 8.87 9.85 14.12
C VAL A 187 8.80 11.09 15.02
N VAL A 188 9.28 10.96 16.24
CA VAL A 188 9.32 12.05 17.23
C VAL A 188 10.11 13.24 16.63
N ARG A 189 9.49 14.39 16.52
CA ARG A 189 10.19 15.65 16.21
C ARG A 189 11.19 15.90 17.32
N GLY A 190 12.50 15.85 17.00
CA GLY A 190 13.50 16.27 17.97
C GLY A 190 13.20 17.71 18.39
N VAL A 191 12.97 17.93 19.70
CA VAL A 191 12.96 19.27 20.26
C VAL A 191 14.30 19.90 19.88
N ALA A 192 14.28 20.98 19.11
CA ALA A 192 15.46 21.77 18.89
C ALA A 192 15.92 22.20 20.30
N ALA A 193 17.12 21.79 20.71
CA ALA A 193 17.72 22.35 21.91
C ALA A 193 17.80 23.86 21.67
N GLU A 194 17.04 24.63 22.43
CA GLU A 194 17.18 26.07 22.45
C GLU A 194 18.61 26.39 22.91
N PRO A 195 19.23 27.38 22.26
CA PRO A 195 20.60 27.79 22.52
C PRO A 195 20.79 28.41 23.93
#